data_66ebfe259b2e544d1cba345883f848f9
#
_entry.id   66ebfe259b2e544d1cba345883f848f9
#
_cell.length_a   1.000
_cell.length_b   1.000
_cell.length_c   1.000
_cell.angle_alpha   90.00
_cell.angle_beta   90.00
_cell.angle_gamma   90.00
#
_symmetry.space_group_name_H-M   'P 1'
#
loop_
_entity.id
_entity.type
_entity.pdbx_description
1 polymer ?
#
loop_
_entity_poly.entity_id
_entity_poly.type
_entity_poly.pdbx_seq_one_letter_code
_entity_poly.pdbx_strand_id
1 'polypeptide(L)'
;VRQVPTVRLTRRKFLLWTGGLTLAGVAGGAAWLSTSRARAARWARRLLGETGREMAPPPFRPRPDRWSDQHVTLALLGHATLLLNFYGVRILTDPVLFPRIGPDLRVGTLGPKRLIAPALTVPELPQLDFLLLSHAHMDHLDIRTLRCLLRRELPVVTARDTSDLIRDAGGRRITELGWGEKLPLRTPAGEIRIEAFEVKHWGRRWPDGRPRGYNGYVLRREDTALIFTGDTAMTDSFARLRSTGPYALAIMPIAAYNPWIRNHCTPEQAVQMADAAGAQYLVPMHHEVFVLSDEPIHEPLERLETALEEEPERLALRKVGETFQLPAA
;
A
#
# COMPACT_ATOMS: atom_id res chain seq x y z
N VAL A 1 -5.28 26.60 -59.20
CA VAL A 1 -6.33 26.81 -58.17
C VAL A 1 -7.19 25.54 -58.20
N ARG A 2 -7.01 24.63 -57.21
CA ARG A 2 -7.85 23.44 -57.08
C ARG A 2 -9.05 23.79 -56.17
N GLN A 3 -10.26 23.65 -56.72
CA GLN A 3 -11.51 23.80 -55.97
C GLN A 3 -11.69 22.63 -54.99
N VAL A 4 -11.98 22.94 -53.72
CA VAL A 4 -12.36 21.95 -52.68
C VAL A 4 -13.86 21.70 -52.81
N PRO A 5 -14.31 20.44 -52.90
CA PRO A 5 -15.72 20.13 -52.99
C PRO A 5 -16.44 20.40 -51.64
N THR A 6 -17.43 21.28 -51.64
CA THR A 6 -18.35 21.53 -50.54
C THR A 6 -19.38 20.41 -50.44
N VAL A 7 -19.28 19.59 -49.39
CA VAL A 7 -20.30 18.56 -49.07
C VAL A 7 -21.51 19.24 -48.46
N ARG A 8 -22.61 19.35 -49.21
CA ARG A 8 -23.92 19.80 -48.66
C ARG A 8 -24.56 18.64 -47.90
N LEU A 9 -24.53 18.72 -46.55
CA LEU A 9 -25.33 17.85 -45.69
C LEU A 9 -26.79 18.22 -45.83
N THR A 10 -27.64 17.22 -46.21
CA THR A 10 -29.10 17.39 -46.25
C THR A 10 -29.67 17.47 -44.84
N ARG A 11 -30.72 18.29 -44.60
CA ARG A 11 -31.40 18.45 -43.31
C ARG A 11 -31.73 17.09 -42.65
N ARG A 12 -32.07 16.06 -43.44
CA ARG A 12 -32.38 14.72 -42.96
C ARG A 12 -31.18 13.99 -42.39
N LYS A 13 -29.96 14.14 -42.94
CA LYS A 13 -28.72 13.57 -42.40
C LYS A 13 -28.26 14.31 -41.15
N PHE A 14 -28.49 15.61 -41.06
CA PHE A 14 -28.17 16.39 -39.84
C PHE A 14 -29.05 15.97 -38.65
N LEU A 15 -30.38 15.78 -38.88
CA LEU A 15 -31.29 15.34 -37.81
C LEU A 15 -31.03 13.90 -37.34
N LEU A 16 -30.57 13.00 -38.21
CA LEU A 16 -30.21 11.62 -37.84
C LEU A 16 -28.89 11.61 -37.03
N TRP A 17 -27.93 12.52 -37.33
CA TRP A 17 -26.68 12.63 -36.58
C TRP A 17 -26.89 13.23 -35.20
N THR A 18 -27.68 14.28 -35.08
CA THR A 18 -27.99 14.92 -33.79
C THR A 18 -28.88 14.05 -32.90
N GLY A 19 -29.85 13.36 -33.47
CA GLY A 19 -30.70 12.41 -32.75
C GLY A 19 -29.93 11.19 -32.23
N GLY A 20 -28.97 10.67 -33.00
CA GLY A 20 -28.12 9.55 -32.58
C GLY A 20 -27.16 9.91 -31.43
N LEU A 21 -26.58 11.10 -31.46
CA LEU A 21 -25.67 11.59 -30.39
C LEU A 21 -26.42 11.86 -29.07
N THR A 22 -27.64 12.35 -29.10
CA THR A 22 -28.47 12.57 -27.91
C THR A 22 -28.96 11.26 -27.28
N LEU A 23 -29.34 10.27 -28.06
CA LEU A 23 -29.73 8.96 -27.55
C LEU A 23 -28.56 8.19 -26.97
N ALA A 24 -27.37 8.22 -27.60
CA ALA A 24 -26.17 7.61 -27.07
C ALA A 24 -25.68 8.32 -25.79
N GLY A 25 -25.79 9.65 -25.70
CA GLY A 25 -25.48 10.43 -24.50
C GLY A 25 -26.41 10.13 -23.34
N VAL A 26 -27.72 10.02 -23.59
CA VAL A 26 -28.73 9.65 -22.57
C VAL A 26 -28.57 8.21 -22.13
N ALA A 27 -28.36 7.26 -23.03
CA ALA A 27 -28.10 5.86 -22.69
C ALA A 27 -26.77 5.69 -21.94
N GLY A 28 -25.71 6.38 -22.35
CA GLY A 28 -24.42 6.38 -21.66
C GLY A 28 -24.51 6.99 -20.26
N GLY A 29 -25.22 8.11 -20.12
CA GLY A 29 -25.50 8.76 -18.83
C GLY A 29 -26.35 7.88 -17.89
N ALA A 30 -27.41 7.25 -18.43
CA ALA A 30 -28.24 6.33 -17.65
C ALA A 30 -27.47 5.07 -17.22
N ALA A 31 -26.66 4.49 -18.09
CA ALA A 31 -25.79 3.38 -17.76
C ALA A 31 -24.72 3.76 -16.70
N TRP A 32 -24.11 4.95 -16.82
CA TRP A 32 -23.16 5.46 -15.83
C TRP A 32 -23.84 5.71 -14.47
N LEU A 33 -25.03 6.31 -14.44
CA LEU A 33 -25.81 6.52 -13.21
C LEU A 33 -26.26 5.19 -12.59
N SER A 34 -26.65 4.19 -13.39
CA SER A 34 -27.05 2.88 -12.87
C SER A 34 -25.86 2.12 -12.29
N THR A 35 -24.69 2.15 -12.94
CA THR A 35 -23.46 1.52 -12.44
C THR A 35 -22.90 2.23 -11.21
N SER A 36 -23.02 3.55 -11.12
CA SER A 36 -22.58 4.31 -9.94
C SER A 36 -23.51 4.05 -8.73
N ARG A 37 -24.82 4.00 -8.95
CA ARG A 37 -25.81 3.63 -7.92
C ARG A 37 -25.65 2.19 -7.46
N ALA A 38 -25.42 1.25 -8.37
CA ALA A 38 -25.17 -0.15 -8.03
C ALA A 38 -23.86 -0.31 -7.22
N ARG A 39 -22.80 0.44 -7.56
CA ARG A 39 -21.57 0.48 -6.78
C ARG A 39 -21.79 1.07 -5.38
N ALA A 40 -22.48 2.20 -5.29
CA ALA A 40 -22.80 2.81 -3.99
C ALA A 40 -23.68 1.88 -3.12
N ALA A 41 -24.66 1.18 -3.71
CA ALA A 41 -25.48 0.22 -2.99
C ALA A 41 -24.70 -1.03 -2.54
N ARG A 42 -23.75 -1.52 -3.33
CA ARG A 42 -22.83 -2.60 -2.90
C ARG A 42 -21.97 -2.14 -1.74
N TRP A 43 -21.39 -0.94 -1.83
CA TRP A 43 -20.60 -0.33 -0.77
C TRP A 43 -21.41 -0.17 0.53
N ALA A 44 -22.61 0.38 0.45
CA ALA A 44 -23.48 0.55 1.60
C ALA A 44 -23.86 -0.80 2.24
N ARG A 45 -24.22 -1.81 1.43
CA ARG A 45 -24.48 -3.17 1.94
C ARG A 45 -23.25 -3.80 2.61
N ARG A 46 -22.06 -3.62 2.03
CA ARG A 46 -20.80 -4.10 2.62
C ARG A 46 -20.55 -3.44 3.99
N LEU A 47 -20.67 -2.11 4.09
CA LEU A 47 -20.52 -1.37 5.34
C LEU A 47 -21.56 -1.76 6.40
N LEU A 48 -22.82 -1.97 6.00
CA LEU A 48 -23.88 -2.44 6.91
C LEU A 48 -23.63 -3.87 7.39
N GLY A 49 -23.18 -4.77 6.50
CA GLY A 49 -22.81 -6.14 6.85
C GLY A 49 -21.61 -6.24 7.80
N GLU A 50 -20.77 -5.21 7.85
CA GLU A 50 -19.65 -5.13 8.79
C GLU A 50 -20.06 -4.60 10.17
N THR A 51 -21.29 -4.07 10.31
CA THR A 51 -21.82 -3.58 11.58
C THR A 51 -22.03 -4.77 12.51
N GLY A 52 -21.39 -4.74 13.68
CA GLY A 52 -21.43 -5.85 14.65
C GLY A 52 -20.48 -7.03 14.38
N ARG A 53 -19.83 -7.11 13.20
CA ARG A 53 -18.82 -8.14 12.98
C ARG A 53 -17.65 -7.93 13.93
N GLU A 54 -17.29 -8.95 14.67
CA GLU A 54 -16.06 -8.96 15.47
C GLU A 54 -14.83 -9.13 14.57
N MET A 55 -13.69 -8.63 15.00
CA MET A 55 -12.41 -8.91 14.37
C MET A 55 -11.87 -10.24 14.93
N ALA A 56 -11.41 -11.12 14.06
CA ALA A 56 -10.67 -12.29 14.52
C ALA A 56 -9.38 -11.84 15.27
N PRO A 57 -8.95 -12.56 16.29
CA PRO A 57 -7.64 -12.32 16.90
C PRO A 57 -6.54 -12.58 15.85
N PRO A 58 -5.36 -11.92 15.97
CA PRO A 58 -4.24 -12.22 15.10
C PRO A 58 -3.77 -13.66 15.34
N PRO A 59 -3.46 -14.44 14.28
CA PRO A 59 -2.99 -15.82 14.40
C PRO A 59 -1.71 -15.95 15.23
N PHE A 60 -0.83 -14.94 15.12
CA PHE A 60 0.44 -14.88 15.86
C PHE A 60 0.58 -13.53 16.56
N ARG A 61 1.48 -13.49 17.54
CA ARG A 61 1.80 -12.27 18.26
C ARG A 61 3.31 -12.10 18.36
N PRO A 62 3.90 -11.09 17.71
CA PRO A 62 5.34 -10.86 17.75
C PRO A 62 5.79 -10.43 19.15
N ARG A 63 7.04 -10.73 19.47
CA ARG A 63 7.69 -10.39 20.73
C ARG A 63 8.92 -9.52 20.46
N PRO A 64 8.72 -8.23 20.11
CA PRO A 64 9.84 -7.32 19.78
C PRO A 64 10.83 -7.12 20.91
N ASP A 65 10.40 -7.36 22.15
CA ASP A 65 11.23 -7.37 23.36
C ASP A 65 12.30 -8.47 23.38
N ARG A 66 12.16 -9.49 22.52
CA ARG A 66 13.08 -10.63 22.38
C ARG A 66 13.95 -10.57 21.12
N TRP A 67 13.76 -9.56 20.27
CA TRP A 67 14.52 -9.45 19.04
C TRP A 67 15.94 -8.94 19.31
N SER A 68 16.91 -9.60 18.72
CA SER A 68 18.30 -9.19 18.79
C SER A 68 18.58 -8.03 17.85
N ASP A 69 19.31 -7.02 18.32
CA ASP A 69 19.76 -5.91 17.49
C ASP A 69 20.92 -6.27 16.55
N GLN A 70 21.40 -7.52 16.60
CA GLN A 70 22.41 -8.05 15.68
C GLN A 70 21.81 -8.64 14.39
N HIS A 71 20.48 -8.68 14.26
CA HIS A 71 19.78 -9.30 13.15
C HIS A 71 18.76 -8.37 12.53
N VAL A 72 18.39 -8.69 11.29
CA VAL A 72 17.17 -8.14 10.68
C VAL A 72 16.00 -9.04 11.08
N THR A 73 15.03 -8.48 11.77
CA THR A 73 13.80 -9.18 12.17
C THR A 73 12.60 -8.32 11.81
N LEU A 74 11.56 -8.93 11.27
CA LEU A 74 10.33 -8.22 10.91
C LEU A 74 9.09 -9.05 11.25
N ALA A 75 7.97 -8.35 11.46
CA ALA A 75 6.67 -8.96 11.68
C ALA A 75 5.58 -8.19 10.93
N LEU A 76 4.65 -8.92 10.33
CA LEU A 76 3.46 -8.35 9.71
C LEU A 76 2.42 -8.03 10.78
N LEU A 77 2.21 -6.75 11.10
CA LEU A 77 1.18 -6.34 12.06
C LEU A 77 -0.23 -6.30 11.45
N GLY A 78 -0.29 -6.37 10.12
CA GLY A 78 -1.50 -6.46 9.32
C GLY A 78 -1.58 -5.41 8.23
N HIS A 79 -2.12 -5.78 7.09
CA HIS A 79 -2.17 -5.01 5.85
C HIS A 79 -0.77 -4.64 5.35
N ALA A 80 -0.42 -3.38 5.28
CA ALA A 80 0.93 -2.89 4.90
C ALA A 80 1.74 -2.41 6.12
N THR A 81 1.23 -2.66 7.34
CA THR A 81 1.91 -2.30 8.58
C THR A 81 2.86 -3.42 8.98
N LEU A 82 4.16 -3.18 8.84
CA LEU A 82 5.21 -4.08 9.31
C LEU A 82 6.05 -3.36 10.38
N LEU A 83 6.41 -4.11 11.42
CA LEU A 83 7.42 -3.70 12.38
C LEU A 83 8.73 -4.36 11.97
N LEU A 84 9.77 -3.56 11.73
CA LEU A 84 11.11 -4.02 11.40
C LEU A 84 12.07 -3.65 12.52
N ASN A 85 12.94 -4.57 12.87
CA ASN A 85 14.21 -4.31 13.55
C ASN A 85 15.33 -4.54 12.53
N PHE A 86 15.97 -3.46 12.09
CA PHE A 86 17.02 -3.51 11.08
C PHE A 86 18.37 -3.21 11.74
N TYR A 87 18.99 -4.22 12.33
CA TYR A 87 20.21 -4.11 13.15
C TYR A 87 20.07 -3.03 14.23
N GLY A 88 19.01 -3.11 15.03
CA GLY A 88 18.71 -2.16 16.11
C GLY A 88 17.90 -0.95 15.70
N VAL A 89 17.79 -0.61 14.42
CA VAL A 89 16.90 0.47 13.94
C VAL A 89 15.47 -0.04 13.83
N ARG A 90 14.53 0.52 14.61
CA ARG A 90 13.14 0.12 14.67
C ARG A 90 12.25 0.99 13.80
N ILE A 91 11.67 0.38 12.77
CA ILE A 91 10.89 1.03 11.72
C ILE A 91 9.47 0.49 11.74
N LEU A 92 8.47 1.36 11.61
CA LEU A 92 7.09 0.96 11.36
C LEU A 92 6.66 1.49 9.99
N THR A 93 6.25 0.59 9.09
CA THR A 93 5.77 0.96 7.77
C THR A 93 4.26 1.17 7.78
N ASP A 94 3.76 2.11 6.98
CA ASP A 94 2.34 2.35 6.67
C ASP A 94 1.38 2.03 7.84
N PRO A 95 1.49 2.73 9.00
CA PRO A 95 0.85 2.30 10.22
C PRO A 95 -0.67 2.52 10.21
N VAL A 96 -1.41 1.41 10.22
CA VAL A 96 -2.86 1.36 10.31
C VAL A 96 -3.23 0.35 11.39
N LEU A 97 -3.50 0.81 12.61
CA LEU A 97 -3.70 -0.04 13.78
C LEU A 97 -5.13 0.06 14.38
N PHE A 98 -6.00 0.88 13.79
CA PHE A 98 -7.39 0.98 14.22
C PHE A 98 -8.32 0.03 13.46
N PRO A 99 -9.53 -0.24 13.99
CA PRO A 99 -10.45 -1.25 13.43
C PRO A 99 -10.99 -0.93 12.03
N ARG A 100 -11.01 0.35 11.62
CA ARG A 100 -11.54 0.78 10.31
C ARG A 100 -10.58 1.74 9.64
N ILE A 101 -10.53 1.66 8.33
CA ILE A 101 -9.87 2.63 7.45
C ILE A 101 -10.90 3.54 6.81
N GLY A 102 -10.52 4.77 6.50
CA GLY A 102 -11.41 5.73 5.85
C GLY A 102 -11.34 7.11 6.50
N PRO A 103 -12.24 8.04 6.09
CA PRO A 103 -12.32 9.36 6.68
C PRO A 103 -12.66 9.27 8.15
N ASP A 104 -11.88 10.00 8.96
CA ASP A 104 -12.11 10.14 10.40
C ASP A 104 -13.17 11.21 10.61
N LEU A 105 -14.38 10.77 10.88
CA LEU A 105 -15.46 11.63 11.35
C LEU A 105 -15.37 11.70 12.88
N ARG A 106 -15.57 12.86 13.48
CA ARG A 106 -15.45 13.05 14.95
C ARG A 106 -16.21 12.01 15.79
N VAL A 107 -17.20 11.35 15.20
CA VAL A 107 -18.03 10.29 15.82
C VAL A 107 -17.58 8.87 15.45
N GLY A 108 -16.55 8.72 14.62
CA GLY A 108 -16.01 7.43 14.18
C GLY A 108 -15.42 7.46 12.78
N THR A 109 -14.82 6.37 12.35
CA THR A 109 -14.27 6.20 11.00
C THR A 109 -15.27 5.49 10.11
N LEU A 110 -15.57 6.09 8.97
CA LEU A 110 -16.46 5.50 7.96
C LEU A 110 -15.63 4.78 6.88
N GLY A 111 -15.74 3.47 6.80
CA GLY A 111 -15.07 2.66 5.77
C GLY A 111 -14.88 1.21 6.19
N PRO A 112 -14.13 0.42 5.42
CA PRO A 112 -13.93 -1.00 5.66
C PRO A 112 -13.41 -1.31 7.06
N LYS A 113 -13.99 -2.34 7.68
CA LYS A 113 -13.55 -2.87 8.98
C LYS A 113 -12.57 -4.01 8.76
N ARG A 114 -11.55 -4.08 9.60
CA ARG A 114 -10.59 -5.18 9.59
C ARG A 114 -11.29 -6.53 9.79
N LEU A 115 -10.79 -7.55 9.14
CA LEU A 115 -11.15 -8.95 9.38
C LEU A 115 -10.39 -9.49 10.59
N ILE A 116 -9.10 -9.17 10.68
CA ILE A 116 -8.16 -9.63 11.70
C ILE A 116 -7.67 -8.40 12.48
N ALA A 117 -7.65 -8.47 13.81
CA ALA A 117 -7.10 -7.41 14.66
C ALA A 117 -5.59 -7.22 14.39
N PRO A 118 -5.03 -6.02 14.62
CA PRO A 118 -3.59 -5.82 14.49
C PRO A 118 -2.84 -6.70 15.49
N ALA A 119 -1.70 -7.25 15.06
CA ALA A 119 -0.90 -8.13 15.90
C ALA A 119 -0.32 -7.45 17.15
N LEU A 120 -0.10 -6.13 17.06
CA LEU A 120 0.23 -5.25 18.17
C LEU A 120 -0.62 -3.98 18.09
N THR A 121 -1.06 -3.51 19.23
CA THR A 121 -1.69 -2.19 19.39
C THR A 121 -0.63 -1.12 19.61
N VAL A 122 -1.00 0.17 19.48
CA VAL A 122 -0.05 1.28 19.67
C VAL A 122 0.69 1.23 21.03
N PRO A 123 0.05 0.92 22.18
CA PRO A 123 0.76 0.80 23.46
C PRO A 123 1.75 -0.38 23.54
N GLU A 124 1.60 -1.40 22.70
CA GLU A 124 2.42 -2.61 22.68
C GLU A 124 3.63 -2.51 21.74
N LEU A 125 3.67 -1.45 20.91
CA LEU A 125 4.81 -1.21 20.04
C LEU A 125 6.06 -0.87 20.85
N PRO A 126 7.24 -1.36 20.46
CA PRO A 126 8.50 -0.93 21.05
C PRO A 126 8.76 0.54 20.76
N GLN A 127 9.80 1.10 21.35
CA GLN A 127 10.29 2.42 20.93
C GLN A 127 10.70 2.34 19.46
N LEU A 128 10.15 3.24 18.64
CA LEU A 128 10.43 3.36 17.21
C LEU A 128 11.46 4.45 16.96
N ASP A 129 12.29 4.26 15.94
CA ASP A 129 13.23 5.29 15.47
C ASP A 129 12.61 6.19 14.42
N PHE A 130 11.78 5.65 13.52
CA PHE A 130 11.01 6.44 12.55
C PHE A 130 9.82 5.66 11.94
N LEU A 131 8.93 6.41 11.31
CA LEU A 131 7.86 5.87 10.46
C LEU A 131 8.25 6.00 8.99
N LEU A 132 7.93 4.99 8.18
CA LEU A 132 8.10 4.98 6.74
C LEU A 132 6.73 4.86 6.07
N LEU A 133 6.33 5.90 5.33
CA LEU A 133 5.02 5.97 4.69
C LEU A 133 5.17 5.95 3.17
N SER A 134 4.51 5.00 2.51
CA SER A 134 4.58 4.84 1.06
C SER A 134 3.77 5.89 0.31
N HIS A 135 2.53 6.13 0.72
CA HIS A 135 1.61 7.07 0.06
C HIS A 135 0.43 7.46 0.95
N ALA A 136 -0.46 8.31 0.43
CA ALA A 136 -1.50 8.98 1.22
C ALA A 136 -2.82 8.21 1.34
N HIS A 137 -3.00 7.01 0.79
CA HIS A 137 -4.25 6.26 0.92
C HIS A 137 -4.56 5.93 2.39
N MET A 138 -5.85 5.81 2.71
CA MET A 138 -6.29 5.72 4.10
C MET A 138 -5.96 4.38 4.77
N ASP A 139 -5.66 3.38 4.00
CA ASP A 139 -5.21 2.05 4.41
C ASP A 139 -3.68 1.94 4.54
N HIS A 140 -2.95 3.03 4.26
CA HIS A 140 -1.50 3.16 4.47
C HIS A 140 -1.16 4.33 5.40
N LEU A 141 -1.85 5.46 5.28
CA LEU A 141 -1.68 6.64 6.12
C LEU A 141 -2.94 6.87 6.94
N ASP A 142 -3.03 6.21 8.10
CA ASP A 142 -4.16 6.38 9.02
C ASP A 142 -3.88 7.51 10.02
N ILE A 143 -4.62 8.61 9.89
CA ILE A 143 -4.47 9.80 10.74
C ILE A 143 -4.67 9.48 12.22
N ARG A 144 -5.53 8.53 12.58
CA ARG A 144 -5.78 8.16 13.99
C ARG A 144 -4.58 7.45 14.59
N THR A 145 -4.00 6.51 13.85
CA THR A 145 -2.76 5.83 14.26
C THR A 145 -1.62 6.84 14.38
N LEU A 146 -1.46 7.71 13.38
CA LEU A 146 -0.41 8.74 13.41
C LEU A 146 -0.55 9.69 14.61
N ARG A 147 -1.75 10.16 14.94
CA ARG A 147 -1.99 11.01 16.14
C ARG A 147 -1.54 10.34 17.44
N CYS A 148 -1.65 9.03 17.55
CA CYS A 148 -1.17 8.31 18.72
C CYS A 148 0.35 8.15 18.72
N LEU A 149 0.97 7.88 17.56
CA LEU A 149 2.41 7.64 17.43
C LEU A 149 3.24 8.93 17.51
N LEU A 150 2.76 10.03 16.89
CA LEU A 150 3.53 11.27 16.71
C LEU A 150 3.61 12.14 17.96
N ARG A 151 2.96 11.77 19.05
CA ARG A 151 3.08 12.44 20.36
C ARG A 151 4.51 12.46 20.92
N ARG A 152 5.42 11.64 20.37
CA ARG A 152 6.82 11.48 20.80
C ARG A 152 7.83 12.13 19.85
N GLU A 153 7.43 13.05 19.00
CA GLU A 153 8.29 13.70 17.99
C GLU A 153 9.03 12.70 17.07
N LEU A 154 8.40 11.58 16.80
CA LEU A 154 8.94 10.51 15.97
C LEU A 154 9.20 11.02 14.54
N PRO A 155 10.39 10.81 13.95
CA PRO A 155 10.65 11.14 12.56
C PRO A 155 9.73 10.36 11.61
N VAL A 156 9.33 11.02 10.52
CA VAL A 156 8.52 10.42 9.47
C VAL A 156 9.20 10.64 8.12
N VAL A 157 9.42 9.57 7.39
CA VAL A 157 9.84 9.60 5.98
C VAL A 157 8.64 9.22 5.13
N THR A 158 8.35 10.00 4.11
CA THR A 158 7.11 9.88 3.34
C THR A 158 7.29 10.30 1.90
N ALA A 159 6.29 10.00 1.04
CA ALA A 159 6.26 10.48 -0.33
C ALA A 159 5.95 11.99 -0.40
N ARG A 160 6.29 12.63 -1.52
CA ARG A 160 6.03 14.06 -1.75
C ARG A 160 4.56 14.42 -1.61
N ASP A 161 4.31 15.67 -1.18
CA ASP A 161 2.97 16.26 -1.02
C ASP A 161 2.05 15.51 -0.04
N THR A 162 2.63 14.84 0.97
CA THR A 162 1.88 14.14 2.04
C THR A 162 2.11 14.73 3.43
N SER A 163 3.09 15.62 3.59
CA SER A 163 3.49 16.18 4.89
C SER A 163 2.39 16.99 5.58
N ASP A 164 1.47 17.60 4.82
CA ASP A 164 0.31 18.30 5.37
C ASP A 164 -0.56 17.36 6.23
N LEU A 165 -0.85 16.15 5.74
CA LEU A 165 -1.63 15.14 6.47
C LEU A 165 -0.93 14.71 7.76
N ILE A 166 0.39 14.59 7.72
CA ILE A 166 1.19 14.19 8.87
C ILE A 166 1.28 15.32 9.89
N ARG A 167 1.40 16.58 9.44
CA ARG A 167 1.32 17.77 10.32
C ARG A 167 -0.04 17.86 11.00
N ASP A 168 -1.13 17.61 10.28
CA ASP A 168 -2.50 17.58 10.83
C ASP A 168 -2.67 16.48 11.90
N ALA A 169 -1.89 15.41 11.80
CA ALA A 169 -1.80 14.35 12.80
C ALA A 169 -0.86 14.69 13.98
N GLY A 170 -0.16 15.83 13.94
CA GLY A 170 0.76 16.28 14.99
C GLY A 170 2.24 16.02 14.72
N GLY A 171 2.59 15.55 13.51
CA GLY A 171 3.99 15.31 13.12
C GLY A 171 4.78 16.60 12.95
N ARG A 172 6.02 16.60 13.41
CA ARG A 172 6.94 17.75 13.35
C ARG A 172 8.22 17.47 12.55
N ARG A 173 8.74 16.27 12.63
CA ARG A 173 9.97 15.83 11.98
C ARG A 173 9.61 15.01 10.74
N ILE A 174 9.38 15.69 9.62
CA ILE A 174 8.86 15.07 8.39
C ILE A 174 9.85 15.32 7.25
N THR A 175 10.25 14.27 6.57
CA THR A 175 11.06 14.31 5.34
C THR A 175 10.27 13.69 4.20
N GLU A 176 9.99 14.48 3.19
CA GLU A 176 9.39 14.00 1.93
C GLU A 176 10.49 13.61 0.95
N LEU A 177 10.31 12.45 0.30
CA LEU A 177 11.20 11.99 -0.76
C LEU A 177 10.42 11.82 -2.07
N GLY A 178 11.04 12.25 -3.16
CA GLY A 178 10.64 11.90 -4.53
C GLY A 178 11.49 10.77 -5.08
N TRP A 179 11.08 10.18 -6.20
CA TRP A 179 11.81 9.09 -6.83
C TRP A 179 13.26 9.45 -7.16
N GLY A 180 14.18 8.56 -6.84
CA GLY A 180 15.62 8.73 -6.97
C GLY A 180 16.28 9.53 -5.83
N GLU A 181 15.50 10.14 -4.94
CA GLU A 181 16.07 10.84 -3.79
C GLU A 181 16.51 9.88 -2.69
N LYS A 182 17.60 10.23 -2.03
CA LYS A 182 18.28 9.44 -0.99
C LYS A 182 18.37 10.24 0.30
N LEU A 183 18.12 9.56 1.40
CA LEU A 183 18.20 10.14 2.75
C LEU A 183 19.07 9.26 3.63
N PRO A 184 20.24 9.74 4.07
CA PRO A 184 20.93 9.16 5.22
C PRO A 184 20.21 9.65 6.50
N LEU A 185 19.55 8.73 7.21
CA LEU A 185 18.83 9.03 8.45
C LEU A 185 19.64 8.51 9.63
N ARG A 186 20.00 9.42 10.54
CA ARG A 186 20.69 9.07 11.79
C ARG A 186 19.67 8.72 12.87
N THR A 187 19.87 7.57 13.49
CA THR A 187 19.09 7.07 14.63
C THR A 187 20.02 6.80 15.81
N PRO A 188 19.49 6.57 17.03
CA PRO A 188 20.31 6.14 18.16
C PRO A 188 21.11 4.84 17.92
N ALA A 189 20.56 3.94 17.10
CA ALA A 189 21.22 2.68 16.72
C ALA A 189 22.24 2.83 15.57
N GLY A 190 22.38 4.04 15.00
CA GLY A 190 23.28 4.34 13.87
C GLY A 190 22.56 4.83 12.63
N GLU A 191 23.29 4.91 11.52
CA GLU A 191 22.75 5.43 10.26
C GLU A 191 22.04 4.34 9.44
N ILE A 192 20.92 4.70 8.84
CA ILE A 192 20.23 3.92 7.79
C ILE A 192 20.09 4.79 6.54
N ARG A 193 20.31 4.22 5.37
CA ARG A 193 20.09 4.90 4.08
C ARG A 193 18.78 4.48 3.47
N ILE A 194 17.96 5.47 3.11
CA ILE A 194 16.62 5.31 2.53
C ILE A 194 16.67 5.93 1.14
N GLU A 195 16.29 5.18 0.12
CA GLU A 195 16.20 5.64 -1.26
C GLU A 195 14.77 5.42 -1.76
N ALA A 196 14.10 6.48 -2.22
CA ALA A 196 12.78 6.37 -2.84
C ALA A 196 12.91 5.99 -4.30
N PHE A 197 12.10 5.02 -4.77
CA PHE A 197 12.08 4.62 -6.16
C PHE A 197 10.67 4.60 -6.75
N GLU A 198 10.61 4.63 -8.08
CA GLU A 198 9.37 4.65 -8.83
C GLU A 198 8.61 3.34 -8.71
N VAL A 199 7.34 3.45 -8.33
CA VAL A 199 6.34 2.38 -8.39
C VAL A 199 5.17 2.83 -9.26
N LYS A 200 4.29 1.92 -9.64
CA LYS A 200 3.14 2.21 -10.49
C LYS A 200 1.85 2.20 -9.68
N HIS A 201 1.50 3.36 -9.16
CA HIS A 201 0.32 3.53 -8.33
C HIS A 201 -0.30 4.91 -8.52
N TRP A 202 -1.04 5.43 -7.56
CA TRP A 202 -1.61 6.77 -7.50
C TRP A 202 -1.69 7.24 -6.04
N GLY A 203 -1.68 8.55 -5.81
CA GLY A 203 -1.57 9.10 -4.45
C GLY A 203 -2.71 10.04 -4.05
N ARG A 204 -3.85 10.07 -4.77
CA ARG A 204 -4.96 10.97 -4.41
C ARG A 204 -5.68 10.46 -3.17
N ARG A 205 -6.01 11.37 -2.25
CA ARG A 205 -6.78 11.07 -1.05
C ARG A 205 -8.08 11.87 -1.02
N TRP A 206 -9.19 11.20 -0.71
CA TRP A 206 -10.47 11.88 -0.48
C TRP A 206 -10.45 12.64 0.87
N PRO A 207 -11.11 13.83 1.02
CA PRO A 207 -11.97 14.48 0.04
C PRO A 207 -11.26 15.47 -0.89
N ASP A 208 -10.03 15.89 -0.62
CA ASP A 208 -9.37 16.96 -1.34
C ASP A 208 -8.98 16.58 -2.78
N GLY A 209 -8.80 15.28 -3.04
CA GLY A 209 -8.49 14.74 -4.36
C GLY A 209 -7.18 15.24 -4.97
N ARG A 210 -6.33 15.97 -4.21
CA ARG A 210 -5.07 16.52 -4.71
C ARG A 210 -4.13 15.38 -5.13
N PRO A 211 -3.37 15.55 -6.23
CA PRO A 211 -2.27 14.65 -6.54
C PRO A 211 -1.24 14.66 -5.41
N ARG A 212 -0.80 13.48 -4.99
CA ARG A 212 0.23 13.28 -3.97
C ARG A 212 1.19 12.20 -4.45
N GLY A 213 2.42 12.24 -3.98
CA GLY A 213 3.43 11.25 -4.27
C GLY A 213 3.09 9.86 -3.73
N TYR A 214 3.76 8.89 -4.28
CA TYR A 214 3.73 7.49 -3.86
C TYR A 214 5.08 6.85 -4.20
N ASN A 215 5.65 6.09 -3.26
CA ASN A 215 7.00 5.57 -3.35
C ASN A 215 7.08 4.09 -2.99
N GLY A 216 7.97 3.39 -3.68
CA GLY A 216 8.72 2.29 -3.09
C GLY A 216 9.99 2.83 -2.42
N TYR A 217 10.55 2.07 -1.50
CA TYR A 217 11.77 2.42 -0.79
C TYR A 217 12.77 1.27 -0.77
N VAL A 218 14.03 1.60 -0.98
CA VAL A 218 15.16 0.73 -0.66
C VAL A 218 15.74 1.20 0.67
N LEU A 219 15.83 0.29 1.63
CA LEU A 219 16.45 0.50 2.93
C LEU A 219 17.81 -0.21 2.94
N ARG A 220 18.88 0.49 3.33
CA ARG A 220 20.23 -0.07 3.41
C ARG A 220 20.86 0.22 4.75
N ARG A 221 21.37 -0.82 5.39
CA ARG A 221 22.15 -0.74 6.62
C ARG A 221 23.12 -1.91 6.70
N GLU A 222 24.32 -1.66 7.20
CA GLU A 222 25.42 -2.62 7.08
C GLU A 222 25.53 -3.11 5.62
N ASP A 223 25.75 -4.38 5.38
CA ASP A 223 25.80 -4.97 4.05
C ASP A 223 24.43 -5.48 3.53
N THR A 224 23.35 -5.12 4.21
CA THR A 224 22.00 -5.59 3.91
C THR A 224 21.17 -4.51 3.23
N ALA A 225 20.40 -4.92 2.20
CA ALA A 225 19.42 -4.07 1.52
C ALA A 225 18.04 -4.76 1.52
N LEU A 226 17.00 -3.97 1.79
CA LEU A 226 15.59 -4.41 1.77
C LEU A 226 14.81 -3.52 0.82
N ILE A 227 13.77 -4.09 0.18
CA ILE A 227 12.80 -3.35 -0.62
C ILE A 227 11.47 -3.32 0.14
N PHE A 228 10.88 -2.12 0.31
CA PHE A 228 9.50 -1.91 0.72
C PHE A 228 8.78 -1.15 -0.39
N THR A 229 7.77 -1.77 -1.01
CA THR A 229 7.18 -1.22 -2.23
C THR A 229 6.05 -0.24 -1.99
N GLY A 230 5.38 -0.28 -0.84
CA GLY A 230 4.02 0.26 -0.78
C GLY A 230 3.13 -0.46 -1.81
N ASP A 231 2.14 0.22 -2.34
CA ASP A 231 1.30 -0.31 -3.40
C ASP A 231 1.90 -0.09 -4.78
N THR A 232 1.79 -1.10 -5.63
CA THR A 232 2.25 -1.03 -7.02
C THR A 232 1.50 -2.00 -7.92
N ALA A 233 1.26 -1.59 -9.17
CA ALA A 233 1.00 -2.52 -10.27
C ALA A 233 2.33 -3.04 -10.85
N MET A 234 2.24 -3.99 -11.77
CA MET A 234 3.40 -4.49 -12.52
C MET A 234 4.13 -3.34 -13.24
N THR A 235 5.45 -3.26 -13.03
CA THR A 235 6.32 -2.21 -13.59
C THR A 235 7.75 -2.70 -13.75
N ASP A 236 8.46 -2.17 -14.75
CA ASP A 236 9.87 -2.48 -15.03
C ASP A 236 10.86 -1.77 -14.07
N SER A 237 10.37 -0.95 -13.15
CA SER A 237 11.20 -0.25 -12.17
C SER A 237 12.05 -1.20 -11.34
N PHE A 238 11.53 -2.39 -11.05
CA PHE A 238 12.23 -3.42 -10.26
C PHE A 238 13.46 -3.99 -10.98
N ALA A 239 13.41 -4.15 -12.30
CA ALA A 239 14.58 -4.57 -13.07
C ALA A 239 15.74 -3.56 -12.97
N ARG A 240 15.43 -2.26 -12.87
CA ARG A 240 16.44 -1.21 -12.68
C ARG A 240 17.12 -1.30 -11.31
N LEU A 241 16.43 -1.81 -10.28
CA LEU A 241 17.01 -2.01 -8.94
C LEU A 241 18.08 -3.10 -8.91
N ARG A 242 18.04 -4.07 -9.84
CA ARG A 242 19.00 -5.19 -9.84
C ARG A 242 20.46 -4.75 -9.82
N SER A 243 20.78 -3.65 -10.50
CA SER A 243 22.16 -3.11 -10.54
C SER A 243 22.68 -2.60 -9.21
N THR A 244 21.79 -2.35 -8.25
CA THR A 244 22.13 -1.87 -6.91
C THR A 244 21.86 -2.90 -5.81
N GLY A 245 21.44 -4.14 -6.18
CA GLY A 245 21.33 -5.28 -5.28
C GLY A 245 22.68 -5.86 -4.85
N PRO A 246 22.70 -7.05 -4.21
CA PRO A 246 21.52 -7.87 -3.94
C PRO A 246 20.58 -7.31 -2.87
N TYR A 247 19.36 -7.83 -2.83
CA TYR A 247 18.38 -7.50 -1.80
C TYR A 247 18.06 -8.75 -0.98
N ALA A 248 18.18 -8.64 0.34
CA ALA A 248 17.86 -9.75 1.23
C ALA A 248 16.36 -10.11 1.17
N LEU A 249 15.48 -9.11 1.07
CA LEU A 249 14.05 -9.35 0.92
C LEU A 249 13.34 -8.19 0.19
N ALA A 250 12.18 -8.51 -0.40
CA ALA A 250 11.22 -7.55 -0.94
C ALA A 250 9.87 -7.71 -0.23
N ILE A 251 9.34 -6.61 0.32
CA ILE A 251 8.01 -6.52 0.91
C ILE A 251 7.06 -6.04 -0.18
N MET A 252 6.14 -6.92 -0.63
CA MET A 252 5.35 -6.76 -1.84
C MET A 252 3.85 -6.84 -1.57
N PRO A 253 3.01 -5.98 -2.18
CA PRO A 253 1.56 -6.16 -2.15
C PRO A 253 1.18 -7.36 -3.03
N ILE A 254 0.19 -8.13 -2.60
CA ILE A 254 -0.27 -9.31 -3.34
C ILE A 254 -1.78 -9.33 -3.59
N ALA A 255 -2.53 -8.28 -3.20
CA ALA A 255 -3.98 -8.25 -3.31
C ALA A 255 -4.49 -6.91 -3.86
N ALA A 256 -5.80 -6.76 -3.92
CA ALA A 256 -6.54 -5.63 -4.48
C ALA A 256 -6.37 -5.47 -6.01
N TYR A 257 -6.12 -6.57 -6.73
CA TYR A 257 -5.94 -6.54 -8.19
C TYR A 257 -7.26 -6.61 -8.97
N ASN A 258 -8.33 -7.14 -8.42
CA ASN A 258 -9.61 -7.24 -9.10
C ASN A 258 -10.65 -6.22 -8.56
N PRO A 259 -10.98 -5.16 -9.30
CA PRO A 259 -10.64 -4.85 -10.69
C PRO A 259 -9.45 -3.89 -10.84
N TRP A 260 -8.65 -3.65 -9.79
CA TRP A 260 -7.68 -2.55 -9.72
C TRP A 260 -6.30 -2.90 -10.29
N ILE A 261 -6.20 -3.88 -11.20
CA ILE A 261 -4.93 -4.38 -11.79
C ILE A 261 -4.03 -3.29 -12.39
N ARG A 262 -4.57 -2.10 -12.72
CA ARG A 262 -3.76 -0.98 -13.23
C ARG A 262 -2.94 -0.28 -12.15
N ASN A 263 -3.29 -0.52 -10.87
CA ASN A 263 -2.69 0.14 -9.70
C ASN A 263 -2.17 -0.88 -8.67
N HIS A 264 -2.52 -2.15 -8.80
CA HIS A 264 -2.11 -3.26 -7.94
C HIS A 264 -1.63 -4.42 -8.80
N CYS A 265 -0.81 -5.29 -8.24
CA CYS A 265 -0.29 -6.47 -8.94
C CYS A 265 -0.94 -7.75 -8.41
N THR A 266 -0.91 -8.79 -9.25
CA THR A 266 -1.24 -10.16 -8.80
C THR A 266 -0.07 -10.75 -8.01
N PRO A 267 -0.28 -11.83 -7.24
CA PRO A 267 0.79 -12.52 -6.53
C PRO A 267 1.95 -12.96 -7.45
N GLU A 268 1.64 -13.48 -8.64
CA GLU A 268 2.64 -13.91 -9.62
C GLU A 268 3.46 -12.72 -10.14
N GLN A 269 2.81 -11.56 -10.35
CA GLN A 269 3.50 -10.33 -10.75
C GLN A 269 4.39 -9.80 -9.62
N ALA A 270 4.00 -9.98 -8.35
CA ALA A 270 4.83 -9.62 -7.20
C ALA A 270 6.11 -10.48 -7.17
N VAL A 271 6.00 -11.81 -7.41
CA VAL A 271 7.16 -12.71 -7.55
C VAL A 271 8.04 -12.26 -8.71
N GLN A 272 7.47 -12.02 -9.90
CA GLN A 272 8.23 -11.56 -11.07
C GLN A 272 9.01 -10.26 -10.82
N MET A 273 8.41 -9.29 -10.11
CA MET A 273 9.09 -8.04 -9.77
C MET A 273 10.18 -8.25 -8.73
N ALA A 274 9.97 -9.08 -7.72
CA ALA A 274 10.99 -9.43 -6.72
C ALA A 274 12.18 -10.14 -7.37
N ASP A 275 11.94 -11.06 -8.30
CA ASP A 275 12.97 -11.75 -9.09
C ASP A 275 13.74 -10.79 -10.01
N ALA A 276 13.03 -9.88 -10.67
CA ALA A 276 13.64 -8.86 -11.51
C ALA A 276 14.59 -7.97 -10.70
N ALA A 277 14.25 -7.63 -9.46
CA ALA A 277 15.12 -6.89 -8.56
C ALA A 277 16.27 -7.74 -7.99
N GLY A 278 16.15 -9.06 -7.97
CA GLY A 278 17.11 -9.98 -7.35
C GLY A 278 16.95 -10.06 -5.83
N ALA A 279 15.71 -10.05 -5.34
CA ALA A 279 15.41 -10.25 -3.93
C ALA A 279 15.43 -11.74 -3.57
N GLN A 280 16.08 -12.09 -2.44
CA GLN A 280 16.19 -13.46 -1.98
C GLN A 280 14.89 -13.95 -1.36
N TYR A 281 14.30 -13.17 -0.45
CA TYR A 281 13.04 -13.50 0.22
C TYR A 281 11.92 -12.55 -0.22
N LEU A 282 10.68 -13.04 -0.15
CA LEU A 282 9.47 -12.27 -0.39
C LEU A 282 8.62 -12.23 0.87
N VAL A 283 8.20 -11.04 1.25
CA VAL A 283 7.28 -10.77 2.35
C VAL A 283 5.98 -10.22 1.78
N PRO A 284 4.88 -10.97 1.79
CA PRO A 284 3.60 -10.48 1.30
C PRO A 284 2.98 -9.48 2.27
N MET A 285 2.34 -8.46 1.71
CA MET A 285 1.52 -7.51 2.43
C MET A 285 0.23 -7.21 1.65
N HIS A 286 -0.65 -6.36 2.22
CA HIS A 286 -1.88 -5.87 1.61
C HIS A 286 -2.95 -6.94 1.39
N HIS A 287 -2.92 -8.05 2.12
CA HIS A 287 -3.87 -9.18 2.00
C HIS A 287 -4.53 -9.52 3.34
N GLU A 288 -5.67 -10.24 3.30
CA GLU A 288 -6.41 -10.85 4.42
C GLU A 288 -6.86 -9.92 5.56
N VAL A 289 -6.64 -8.60 5.48
CA VAL A 289 -6.97 -7.66 6.57
C VAL A 289 -8.19 -6.81 6.27
N PHE A 290 -8.27 -6.23 5.09
CA PHE A 290 -9.41 -5.42 4.64
C PHE A 290 -9.96 -5.96 3.32
N VAL A 291 -11.29 -5.95 3.16
CA VAL A 291 -11.92 -6.30 1.88
C VAL A 291 -11.99 -5.05 1.01
N LEU A 292 -11.00 -4.87 0.15
CA LEU A 292 -10.84 -3.69 -0.72
C LEU A 292 -11.16 -3.94 -2.18
N SER A 293 -11.34 -5.20 -2.56
CA SER A 293 -11.43 -5.68 -3.94
C SER A 293 -12.44 -6.81 -4.06
N ASP A 294 -12.56 -7.39 -5.23
CA ASP A 294 -13.58 -8.39 -5.55
C ASP A 294 -13.03 -9.83 -5.59
N GLU A 295 -11.69 -10.04 -5.51
CA GLU A 295 -11.11 -11.37 -5.36
C GLU A 295 -11.44 -11.98 -3.98
N PRO A 296 -11.54 -13.31 -3.86
CA PRO A 296 -11.68 -14.01 -2.59
C PRO A 296 -10.53 -13.67 -1.63
N ILE A 297 -10.86 -13.49 -0.35
CA ILE A 297 -9.91 -12.92 0.62
C ILE A 297 -8.63 -13.75 0.83
N HIS A 298 -8.70 -15.07 0.63
CA HIS A 298 -7.55 -15.99 0.79
C HIS A 298 -6.83 -16.28 -0.53
N GLU A 299 -7.48 -16.03 -1.69
CA GLU A 299 -6.92 -16.29 -3.02
C GLU A 299 -5.53 -15.68 -3.23
N PRO A 300 -5.25 -14.41 -2.80
CA PRO A 300 -3.92 -13.84 -3.01
C PRO A 300 -2.79 -14.65 -2.38
N LEU A 301 -2.98 -15.15 -1.16
CA LEU A 301 -1.95 -15.95 -0.48
C LEU A 301 -1.82 -17.34 -1.10
N GLU A 302 -2.93 -18.00 -1.41
CA GLU A 302 -2.95 -19.30 -2.08
C GLU A 302 -2.22 -19.25 -3.44
N ARG A 303 -2.46 -18.20 -4.23
CA ARG A 303 -1.78 -17.98 -5.51
C ARG A 303 -0.28 -17.68 -5.33
N LEU A 304 0.09 -16.93 -4.28
CA LEU A 304 1.50 -16.69 -3.98
C LEU A 304 2.23 -17.97 -3.61
N GLU A 305 1.61 -18.82 -2.76
CA GLU A 305 2.17 -20.13 -2.37
C GLU A 305 2.34 -21.03 -3.60
N THR A 306 1.37 -21.02 -4.51
CA THR A 306 1.48 -21.74 -5.78
C THR A 306 2.60 -21.18 -6.66
N ALA A 307 2.73 -19.85 -6.75
CA ALA A 307 3.78 -19.22 -7.56
C ALA A 307 5.20 -19.47 -7.01
N LEU A 308 5.33 -19.85 -5.75
CA LEU A 308 6.60 -20.19 -5.08
C LEU A 308 6.69 -21.67 -4.70
N GLU A 309 5.89 -22.57 -5.33
CA GLU A 309 5.86 -23.99 -4.96
C GLU A 309 7.20 -24.72 -5.11
N GLU A 310 8.05 -24.27 -6.04
CA GLU A 310 9.40 -24.81 -6.26
C GLU A 310 10.44 -24.24 -5.26
N GLU A 311 10.16 -23.08 -4.64
CA GLU A 311 11.06 -22.37 -3.72
C GLU A 311 10.28 -21.82 -2.49
N PRO A 312 9.57 -22.68 -1.73
CA PRO A 312 8.65 -22.25 -0.68
C PRO A 312 9.34 -21.55 0.50
N GLU A 313 10.65 -21.77 0.68
CA GLU A 313 11.48 -21.11 1.70
C GLU A 313 11.68 -19.61 1.41
N ARG A 314 11.49 -19.16 0.20
CA ARG A 314 11.54 -17.73 -0.17
C ARG A 314 10.38 -16.92 0.42
N LEU A 315 9.28 -17.57 0.75
CA LEU A 315 8.13 -16.93 1.38
C LEU A 315 8.38 -16.75 2.88
N ALA A 316 8.85 -15.57 3.26
CA ALA A 316 9.32 -15.27 4.60
C ALA A 316 8.21 -15.21 5.66
N LEU A 317 7.03 -14.70 5.31
CA LEU A 317 5.85 -14.57 6.18
C LEU A 317 4.59 -14.94 5.41
N ARG A 318 3.55 -15.38 6.14
CA ARG A 318 2.23 -15.71 5.56
C ARG A 318 1.10 -14.98 6.24
N LYS A 319 1.16 -14.83 7.56
CA LYS A 319 0.01 -14.43 8.37
C LYS A 319 0.30 -13.25 9.30
N VAL A 320 -0.77 -12.57 9.68
CA VAL A 320 -0.71 -11.45 10.64
C VAL A 320 -0.11 -11.92 11.97
N GLY A 321 0.89 -11.21 12.45
CA GLY A 321 1.62 -11.48 13.69
C GLY A 321 2.81 -12.44 13.54
N GLU A 322 2.97 -13.08 12.39
CA GLU A 322 4.13 -13.93 12.11
C GLU A 322 5.41 -13.09 12.09
N THR A 323 6.49 -13.68 12.55
CA THR A 323 7.81 -13.03 12.67
C THR A 323 8.82 -13.80 11.84
N PHE A 324 9.59 -13.10 11.03
CA PHE A 324 10.71 -13.63 10.28
C PHE A 324 12.01 -12.95 10.72
N GLN A 325 13.01 -13.76 10.99
CA GLN A 325 14.39 -13.29 11.18
C GLN A 325 15.19 -13.70 9.95
N LEU A 326 15.85 -12.71 9.33
CA LEU A 326 16.72 -12.97 8.20
C LEU A 326 17.85 -13.94 8.63
N PRO A 327 18.05 -15.05 7.92
CA PRO A 327 19.19 -15.93 8.19
C PRO A 327 20.53 -15.19 8.16
N ALA A 328 21.44 -15.60 9.00
CA ALA A 328 22.82 -15.11 8.91
C ALA A 328 23.43 -15.55 7.57
N ALA A 329 24.17 -14.64 6.92
CA ALA A 329 24.86 -14.91 5.66
C ALA A 329 26.00 -15.92 5.83
#